data_e7565f7a0bd1fbbdfce8dec630343202
#
_entry.id   e7565f7a0bd1fbbdfce8dec630343202
#
_cell.length_a   1.000
_cell.length_b   1.000
_cell.length_c   1.000
_cell.angle_alpha   90.00
_cell.angle_beta   90.00
_cell.angle_gamma   90.00
#
_symmetry.space_group_name_H-M   'P 1'
#
loop_
_entity.id
_entity.type
_entity.pdbx_description
1 polymer ?
#
loop_
_entity_poly.entity_id
_entity_poly.type
_entity_poly.pdbx_seq_one_letter_code
_entity_poly.pdbx_strand_id
1 'polypeptide(L)'
;MFRGVFMGTLFLCLAACSSQKVIQPDAKTGYYPARTTAAVVSSVPFDIDARRALVLVPDNDFVKGEVANMGYFGQIITAEELEKAIVQQGLTDKVPAITDQIGLSNAAKNYKPFLWLHFKRRGSGTDTYSQFILTDPLSLQDLLVVETHLDFMWTGVNDQYNWYQMFNALIDYNRANPKT
;
A
#
# COMPACT_ATOMS: atom_id res chain seq x y z
N MET A 1 -54.43 40.69 -4.94
CA MET A 1 -53.40 40.12 -5.80
C MET A 1 -52.09 40.06 -4.99
N PHE A 2 -51.81 38.91 -4.36
CA PHE A 2 -50.54 38.69 -3.63
C PHE A 2 -49.73 37.68 -4.42
N ARG A 3 -48.60 38.11 -4.94
CA ARG A 3 -47.58 37.23 -5.58
C ARG A 3 -46.59 36.76 -4.53
N GLY A 4 -46.72 35.51 -4.10
CA GLY A 4 -45.73 34.85 -3.25
C GLY A 4 -44.53 34.46 -4.08
N VAL A 5 -43.35 34.99 -3.72
CA VAL A 5 -42.04 34.56 -4.25
C VAL A 5 -41.59 33.36 -3.45
N PHE A 6 -41.58 32.19 -4.05
CA PHE A 6 -41.00 30.96 -3.48
C PHE A 6 -39.50 31.00 -3.72
N MET A 7 -38.75 31.31 -2.68
CA MET A 7 -37.28 31.32 -2.67
C MET A 7 -36.80 29.91 -2.34
N GLY A 8 -36.52 29.13 -3.45
CA GLY A 8 -35.97 27.79 -3.35
C GLY A 8 -34.53 27.84 -2.91
N THR A 9 -34.27 27.43 -1.66
CA THR A 9 -32.92 27.26 -1.11
C THR A 9 -32.31 25.99 -1.70
N LEU A 10 -31.42 26.14 -2.68
CA LEU A 10 -30.65 25.06 -3.26
C LEU A 10 -29.56 24.63 -2.25
N PHE A 11 -29.79 23.56 -1.53
CA PHE A 11 -28.76 22.91 -0.70
C PHE A 11 -27.73 22.25 -1.62
N LEU A 12 -26.60 22.92 -1.84
CA LEU A 12 -25.40 22.29 -2.39
C LEU A 12 -24.84 21.37 -1.30
N CYS A 13 -25.15 20.07 -1.40
CA CYS A 13 -24.38 19.02 -0.71
C CYS A 13 -22.98 18.99 -1.32
N LEU A 14 -22.04 19.71 -0.73
CA LEU A 14 -20.62 19.51 -0.96
C LEU A 14 -20.28 18.13 -0.39
N ALA A 15 -20.27 17.11 -1.25
CA ALA A 15 -19.64 15.84 -0.97
C ALA A 15 -18.14 16.14 -0.78
N ALA A 16 -17.74 16.37 0.47
CA ALA A 16 -16.35 16.40 0.85
C ALA A 16 -15.81 14.97 0.69
N CYS A 17 -15.31 14.63 -0.51
CA CYS A 17 -14.38 13.54 -0.65
C CYS A 17 -13.17 13.91 0.21
N SER A 18 -13.10 13.38 1.43
CA SER A 18 -11.88 13.46 2.24
C SER A 18 -10.81 12.61 1.54
N SER A 19 -10.05 13.24 0.66
CA SER A 19 -8.85 12.63 0.12
C SER A 19 -7.91 12.35 1.29
N GLN A 20 -7.48 11.11 1.45
CA GLN A 20 -6.47 10.74 2.44
C GLN A 20 -5.24 11.61 2.20
N LYS A 21 -4.75 12.25 3.26
CA LYS A 21 -3.62 13.17 3.15
C LYS A 21 -2.32 12.40 3.40
N VAL A 22 -1.43 12.43 2.42
CA VAL A 22 -0.06 11.92 2.58
C VAL A 22 0.70 12.82 3.57
N ILE A 23 1.37 12.21 4.56
CA ILE A 23 2.14 12.91 5.58
C ILE A 23 3.56 12.34 5.70
N GLN A 24 4.44 13.05 6.39
CA GLN A 24 5.76 12.53 6.75
C GLN A 24 5.67 11.78 8.08
N PRO A 25 6.45 10.71 8.27
CA PRO A 25 6.67 10.13 9.60
C PRO A 25 7.23 11.19 10.56
N ASP A 26 6.95 11.05 11.84
CA ASP A 26 7.48 11.92 12.87
C ASP A 26 9.02 11.92 12.87
N ALA A 27 9.64 13.09 12.82
CA ALA A 27 11.09 13.22 12.65
C ALA A 27 11.91 12.64 13.82
N LYS A 28 11.33 12.50 15.03
CA LYS A 28 12.02 11.97 16.21
C LYS A 28 11.91 10.45 16.29
N THR A 29 10.74 9.92 15.99
CA THR A 29 10.45 8.48 16.13
C THR A 29 10.62 7.73 14.82
N GLY A 30 10.38 8.42 13.69
CA GLY A 30 10.32 7.85 12.35
C GLY A 30 9.05 7.03 12.10
N TYR A 31 8.01 7.19 12.94
CA TYR A 31 6.73 6.48 12.80
C TYR A 31 5.61 7.41 12.39
N TYR A 32 4.59 6.83 11.77
CA TYR A 32 3.31 7.49 11.52
C TYR A 32 2.45 7.54 12.79
N PRO A 33 1.50 8.50 12.90
CA PRO A 33 0.66 8.67 14.08
C PRO A 33 -0.46 7.60 14.13
N ALA A 34 -0.12 6.36 14.40
CA ALA A 34 -1.07 5.27 14.56
C ALA A 34 -1.71 5.30 15.95
N ARG A 35 -2.98 4.87 16.06
CA ARG A 35 -3.71 4.75 17.33
C ARG A 35 -3.43 3.44 18.05
N THR A 36 -3.14 2.40 17.27
CA THR A 36 -2.88 1.05 17.74
C THR A 36 -1.71 0.44 16.96
N THR A 37 -1.32 -0.77 17.29
CA THR A 37 -0.28 -1.53 16.58
C THR A 37 -0.96 -2.61 15.75
N ALA A 38 -0.54 -2.78 14.48
CA ALA A 38 -1.00 -3.88 13.65
C ALA A 38 -0.46 -5.22 14.18
N ALA A 39 -1.26 -6.26 14.07
CA ALA A 39 -0.82 -7.61 14.44
C ALA A 39 0.12 -8.17 13.37
N VAL A 40 1.33 -8.57 13.75
CA VAL A 40 2.24 -9.29 12.86
C VAL A 40 1.83 -10.75 12.81
N VAL A 41 1.29 -11.18 11.68
CA VAL A 41 0.85 -12.58 11.44
C VAL A 41 2.05 -13.45 11.07
N SER A 42 2.94 -12.93 10.23
CA SER A 42 4.14 -13.61 9.77
C SER A 42 5.25 -12.61 9.48
N SER A 43 6.48 -12.97 9.83
CA SER A 43 7.68 -12.18 9.54
C SER A 43 8.84 -13.11 9.28
N VAL A 44 9.45 -13.00 8.12
CA VAL A 44 10.58 -13.83 7.70
C VAL A 44 11.81 -12.92 7.54
N PRO A 45 12.94 -13.23 8.17
CA PRO A 45 14.18 -12.48 7.96
C PRO A 45 14.57 -12.46 6.48
N PHE A 46 14.93 -11.29 5.96
CA PHE A 46 15.26 -11.13 4.56
C PHE A 46 16.22 -9.94 4.36
N ASP A 47 17.18 -10.08 3.45
CA ASP A 47 18.03 -8.96 3.04
C ASP A 47 17.22 -7.99 2.16
N ILE A 48 16.56 -7.04 2.82
CA ILE A 48 15.75 -5.99 2.17
C ILE A 48 16.62 -5.16 1.22
N ASP A 49 17.88 -4.90 1.57
CA ASP A 49 18.76 -4.07 0.77
C ASP A 49 19.05 -4.68 -0.61
N ALA A 50 19.03 -6.00 -0.73
CA ALA A 50 19.14 -6.68 -2.03
C ALA A 50 17.96 -6.39 -2.98
N ARG A 51 16.83 -5.87 -2.47
CA ARG A 51 15.59 -5.62 -3.24
C ARG A 51 15.05 -4.20 -3.13
N ARG A 52 15.64 -3.35 -2.30
CA ARG A 52 15.14 -1.98 -2.03
C ARG A 52 15.21 -1.01 -3.22
N ALA A 53 15.87 -1.40 -4.30
CA ALA A 53 15.98 -0.54 -5.49
C ALA A 53 14.62 -0.25 -6.14
N LEU A 54 13.66 -1.18 -6.00
CA LEU A 54 12.32 -1.05 -6.57
C LEU A 54 11.28 -1.71 -5.65
N VAL A 55 10.15 -1.03 -5.44
CA VAL A 55 8.96 -1.63 -4.83
C VAL A 55 7.73 -1.38 -5.68
N LEU A 56 6.97 -2.43 -5.93
CA LEU A 56 5.66 -2.39 -6.57
C LEU A 56 4.60 -2.21 -5.48
N VAL A 57 3.78 -1.18 -5.62
CA VAL A 57 2.71 -0.83 -4.69
C VAL A 57 1.35 -0.86 -5.39
N PRO A 58 0.23 -0.97 -4.66
CA PRO A 58 -1.10 -0.81 -5.23
C PRO A 58 -1.26 0.53 -5.94
N ASP A 59 -2.15 0.58 -6.92
CA ASP A 59 -2.52 1.81 -7.63
C ASP A 59 -3.38 2.69 -6.72
N ASN A 60 -2.71 3.35 -5.80
CA ASN A 60 -3.29 4.21 -4.78
C ASN A 60 -2.27 5.29 -4.39
N ASP A 61 -2.57 6.55 -4.71
CA ASP A 61 -1.67 7.69 -4.47
C ASP A 61 -1.28 7.87 -3.00
N PHE A 62 -2.20 7.58 -2.08
CA PHE A 62 -1.92 7.65 -0.65
C PHE A 62 -0.88 6.60 -0.25
N VAL A 63 -1.07 5.33 -0.63
CA VAL A 63 -0.11 4.25 -0.33
C VAL A 63 1.24 4.54 -0.98
N LYS A 64 1.26 4.94 -2.25
CA LYS A 64 2.48 5.29 -2.98
C LYS A 64 3.23 6.44 -2.30
N GLY A 65 2.51 7.49 -1.89
CA GLY A 65 3.09 8.63 -1.19
C GLY A 65 3.65 8.29 0.17
N GLU A 66 2.92 7.51 0.98
CA GLU A 66 3.39 7.11 2.31
C GLU A 66 4.61 6.18 2.24
N VAL A 67 4.62 5.23 1.31
CA VAL A 67 5.80 4.35 1.09
C VAL A 67 7.01 5.17 0.62
N ALA A 68 6.81 6.20 -0.21
CA ALA A 68 7.87 7.12 -0.62
C ALA A 68 8.43 7.91 0.57
N ASN A 69 7.57 8.41 1.44
CA ASN A 69 7.94 9.20 2.61
C ASN A 69 8.73 8.41 3.68
N MET A 70 8.64 7.07 3.67
CA MET A 70 9.49 6.23 4.54
C MET A 70 10.97 6.29 4.16
N GLY A 71 11.32 6.60 2.90
CA GLY A 71 12.69 6.74 2.44
C GLY A 71 13.50 5.43 2.36
N TYR A 72 12.84 4.26 2.40
CA TYR A 72 13.52 2.96 2.34
C TYR A 72 13.75 2.45 0.92
N PHE A 73 12.90 2.82 -0.03
CA PHE A 73 12.91 2.28 -1.39
C PHE A 73 13.39 3.33 -2.39
N GLY A 74 14.21 2.91 -3.36
CA GLY A 74 14.78 3.81 -4.35
C GLY A 74 13.76 4.26 -5.39
N GLN A 75 12.89 3.36 -5.82
CA GLN A 75 11.81 3.63 -6.77
C GLN A 75 10.52 2.97 -6.30
N ILE A 76 9.42 3.70 -6.32
CA ILE A 76 8.09 3.21 -5.98
C ILE A 76 7.23 3.32 -7.23
N ILE A 77 6.69 2.19 -7.69
CA ILE A 77 5.91 2.11 -8.93
C ILE A 77 4.60 1.37 -8.70
N THR A 78 3.62 1.67 -9.56
CA THR A 78 2.36 0.91 -9.67
C THR A 78 2.45 -0.19 -10.71
N ALA A 79 1.44 -1.06 -10.79
CA ALA A 79 1.37 -2.09 -11.82
C ALA A 79 1.38 -1.49 -13.23
N GLU A 80 0.63 -0.39 -13.44
CA GLU A 80 0.59 0.31 -14.74
C GLU A 80 1.99 0.84 -15.13
N GLU A 81 2.73 1.41 -14.18
CA GLU A 81 4.09 1.91 -14.42
C GLU A 81 5.07 0.76 -14.73
N LEU A 82 4.91 -0.38 -14.06
CA LEU A 82 5.71 -1.58 -14.34
C LEU A 82 5.42 -2.14 -15.73
N GLU A 83 4.15 -2.24 -16.13
CA GLU A 83 3.76 -2.67 -17.47
C GLU A 83 4.34 -1.76 -18.55
N LYS A 84 4.24 -0.45 -18.38
CA LYS A 84 4.86 0.53 -19.29
C LYS A 84 6.36 0.33 -19.41
N ALA A 85 7.06 0.10 -18.30
CA ALA A 85 8.50 -0.12 -18.30
C ALA A 85 8.88 -1.43 -19.02
N ILE A 86 8.11 -2.51 -18.85
CA ILE A 86 8.28 -3.79 -19.55
C ILE A 86 8.14 -3.61 -21.07
N VAL A 87 7.08 -2.89 -21.51
CA VAL A 87 6.86 -2.58 -22.93
C VAL A 87 7.98 -1.74 -23.50
N GLN A 88 8.37 -0.67 -22.81
CA GLN A 88 9.44 0.24 -23.25
C GLN A 88 10.80 -0.46 -23.39
N GLN A 89 11.06 -1.50 -22.62
CA GLN A 89 12.28 -2.30 -22.68
C GLN A 89 12.19 -3.51 -23.64
N GLY A 90 11.07 -3.69 -24.34
CA GLY A 90 10.88 -4.79 -25.28
C GLY A 90 10.84 -6.17 -24.60
N LEU A 91 10.34 -6.25 -23.36
CA LEU A 91 10.32 -7.48 -22.57
C LEU A 91 8.98 -8.24 -22.62
N THR A 92 8.05 -7.84 -23.48
CA THR A 92 6.70 -8.41 -23.57
C THR A 92 6.67 -9.91 -23.86
N ASP A 93 7.62 -10.42 -24.62
CA ASP A 93 7.73 -11.87 -24.89
C ASP A 93 8.14 -12.68 -23.65
N LYS A 94 8.89 -12.06 -22.71
CA LYS A 94 9.35 -12.69 -21.47
C LYS A 94 8.40 -12.46 -20.31
N VAL A 95 7.65 -11.35 -20.36
CA VAL A 95 6.69 -10.91 -19.33
C VAL A 95 5.40 -10.51 -20.04
N PRO A 96 4.57 -11.47 -20.47
CA PRO A 96 3.37 -11.19 -21.24
C PRO A 96 2.27 -10.52 -20.40
N ALA A 97 2.28 -10.72 -19.10
CA ALA A 97 1.35 -10.10 -18.15
C ALA A 97 1.95 -10.07 -16.75
N ILE A 98 1.42 -9.17 -15.88
CA ILE A 98 1.78 -9.08 -14.46
C ILE A 98 0.55 -9.18 -13.54
N THR A 99 -0.51 -9.81 -14.03
CA THR A 99 -1.80 -9.90 -13.31
C THR A 99 -1.82 -10.96 -12.22
N ASP A 100 -0.83 -11.85 -12.19
CA ASP A 100 -0.70 -12.93 -11.23
C ASP A 100 0.74 -13.06 -10.68
N GLN A 101 0.92 -13.94 -9.72
CA GLN A 101 2.21 -14.16 -9.08
C GLN A 101 3.29 -14.69 -10.07
N ILE A 102 2.90 -15.47 -11.07
CA ILE A 102 3.83 -15.98 -12.08
C ILE A 102 4.32 -14.84 -12.97
N GLY A 103 3.42 -13.97 -13.41
CA GLY A 103 3.74 -12.78 -14.18
C GLY A 103 4.66 -11.82 -13.40
N LEU A 104 4.38 -11.60 -12.13
CA LEU A 104 5.24 -10.79 -11.25
C LEU A 104 6.63 -11.45 -11.05
N SER A 105 6.68 -12.78 -10.89
CA SER A 105 7.96 -13.48 -10.83
C SER A 105 8.77 -13.35 -12.12
N ASN A 106 8.11 -13.45 -13.29
CA ASN A 106 8.76 -13.22 -14.57
C ASN A 106 9.25 -11.77 -14.72
N ALA A 107 8.49 -10.79 -14.27
CA ALA A 107 8.93 -9.40 -14.26
C ALA A 107 10.16 -9.21 -13.35
N ALA A 108 10.16 -9.79 -12.15
CA ALA A 108 11.29 -9.71 -11.24
C ALA A 108 12.57 -10.36 -11.80
N LYS A 109 12.44 -11.44 -12.60
CA LYS A 109 13.56 -12.13 -13.25
C LYS A 109 14.10 -11.40 -14.48
N ASN A 110 13.22 -10.84 -15.31
CA ASN A 110 13.59 -10.36 -16.64
C ASN A 110 13.73 -8.84 -16.74
N TYR A 111 13.03 -8.08 -15.88
CA TYR A 111 13.14 -6.62 -15.84
C TYR A 111 14.11 -6.18 -14.74
N LYS A 112 13.72 -6.32 -13.48
CA LYS A 112 14.50 -5.92 -12.30
C LYS A 112 13.95 -6.60 -11.06
N PRO A 113 14.78 -7.14 -10.15
CA PRO A 113 14.30 -7.61 -8.86
C PRO A 113 13.62 -6.51 -8.07
N PHE A 114 12.47 -6.80 -7.47
CA PHE A 114 11.68 -5.84 -6.68
C PHE A 114 10.94 -6.54 -5.54
N LEU A 115 10.42 -5.76 -4.61
CA LEU A 115 9.45 -6.21 -3.61
C LEU A 115 8.04 -5.84 -4.06
N TRP A 116 7.07 -6.66 -3.72
CA TRP A 116 5.66 -6.44 -4.02
C TRP A 116 4.87 -6.22 -2.74
N LEU A 117 4.34 -5.02 -2.59
CA LEU A 117 3.47 -4.63 -1.51
C LEU A 117 2.02 -4.70 -1.98
N HIS A 118 1.19 -5.48 -1.28
CA HIS A 118 -0.20 -5.64 -1.67
C HIS A 118 -1.11 -5.83 -0.46
N PHE A 119 -2.42 -5.75 -0.71
CA PHE A 119 -3.44 -5.89 0.31
C PHE A 119 -4.32 -7.09 0.02
N LYS A 120 -4.74 -7.76 1.09
CA LYS A 120 -5.70 -8.84 1.05
C LYS A 120 -6.72 -8.65 2.14
N ARG A 121 -7.98 -8.98 1.88
CA ARG A 121 -9.01 -9.00 2.90
C ARG A 121 -9.19 -10.43 3.39
N ARG A 122 -9.33 -10.60 4.70
CA ARG A 122 -9.62 -11.87 5.36
C ARG A 122 -10.86 -11.73 6.24
N GLY A 123 -11.65 -12.79 6.37
CA GLY A 123 -12.88 -12.81 7.17
C GLY A 123 -14.09 -12.28 6.43
N SER A 124 -15.18 -12.08 7.14
CA SER A 124 -16.46 -11.61 6.61
C SER A 124 -17.30 -10.91 7.69
N GLY A 125 -18.24 -10.08 7.27
CA GLY A 125 -19.10 -9.35 8.19
C GLY A 125 -18.31 -8.45 9.14
N THR A 126 -18.63 -8.51 10.43
CA THR A 126 -17.97 -7.73 11.47
C THR A 126 -16.57 -8.25 11.84
N ASP A 127 -16.24 -9.48 11.45
CA ASP A 127 -14.92 -10.10 11.69
C ASP A 127 -14.06 -10.05 10.43
N THR A 128 -13.85 -8.85 9.92
CA THR A 128 -13.08 -8.59 8.71
C THR A 128 -11.76 -7.92 9.04
N TYR A 129 -10.69 -8.41 8.43
CA TYR A 129 -9.34 -7.90 8.59
C TYR A 129 -8.79 -7.44 7.24
N SER A 130 -8.03 -6.35 7.24
CA SER A 130 -7.14 -5.97 6.15
C SER A 130 -5.75 -6.50 6.45
N GLN A 131 -5.20 -7.24 5.52
CA GLN A 131 -3.82 -7.68 5.53
C GLN A 131 -2.98 -6.83 4.59
N PHE A 132 -1.82 -6.41 5.07
CA PHE A 132 -0.76 -5.75 4.34
C PHE A 132 0.38 -6.74 4.19
N ILE A 133 0.76 -7.05 2.98
CA ILE A 133 1.67 -8.14 2.65
C ILE A 133 2.83 -7.61 1.82
N LEU A 134 4.05 -7.90 2.27
CA LEU A 134 5.28 -7.68 1.51
C LEU A 134 5.78 -9.03 1.00
N THR A 135 5.85 -9.20 -0.31
CA THR A 135 6.25 -10.45 -0.97
C THR A 135 7.53 -10.23 -1.79
N ASP A 136 8.43 -11.20 -1.81
CA ASP A 136 9.51 -11.29 -2.81
C ASP A 136 9.00 -12.07 -4.05
N PRO A 137 8.79 -11.43 -5.20
CA PRO A 137 8.28 -12.11 -6.39
C PRO A 137 9.24 -13.14 -6.97
N LEU A 138 10.55 -13.09 -6.66
CA LEU A 138 11.50 -14.08 -7.14
C LEU A 138 11.31 -15.46 -6.50
N SER A 139 11.04 -15.46 -5.19
CA SER A 139 10.81 -16.69 -4.42
C SER A 139 9.33 -17.00 -4.21
N LEU A 140 8.44 -16.05 -4.50
CA LEU A 140 7.01 -16.06 -4.17
C LEU A 140 6.75 -16.18 -2.65
N GLN A 141 7.71 -15.76 -1.83
CA GLN A 141 7.62 -15.80 -0.38
C GLN A 141 7.04 -14.51 0.17
N ASP A 142 6.02 -14.63 1.02
CA ASP A 142 5.56 -13.52 1.85
C ASP A 142 6.58 -13.29 2.98
N LEU A 143 7.20 -12.13 2.96
CA LEU A 143 8.26 -11.73 3.89
C LEU A 143 7.69 -11.12 5.17
N LEU A 144 6.63 -10.34 5.03
CA LEU A 144 5.91 -9.71 6.12
C LEU A 144 4.41 -9.79 5.82
N VAL A 145 3.65 -10.28 6.78
CA VAL A 145 2.18 -10.23 6.78
C VAL A 145 1.75 -9.58 8.07
N VAL A 146 1.11 -8.43 7.97
CA VAL A 146 0.47 -7.75 9.10
C VAL A 146 -0.99 -7.60 8.85
N GLU A 147 -1.78 -7.57 9.92
CA GLU A 147 -3.21 -7.38 9.79
C GLU A 147 -3.77 -6.39 10.80
N THR A 148 -4.85 -5.74 10.43
CA THR A 148 -5.65 -4.88 11.29
C THR A 148 -7.12 -5.19 11.11
N HIS A 149 -7.87 -5.18 12.21
CA HIS A 149 -9.31 -5.35 12.20
C HIS A 149 -9.98 -4.15 11.51
N LEU A 150 -10.89 -4.41 10.59
CA LEU A 150 -11.69 -3.37 9.93
C LEU A 150 -12.97 -3.16 10.72
N ASP A 151 -13.02 -2.10 11.50
CA ASP A 151 -14.24 -1.69 12.19
C ASP A 151 -15.09 -0.80 11.26
N PHE A 152 -15.99 -1.43 10.52
CA PHE A 152 -16.88 -0.72 9.59
C PHE A 152 -17.89 0.21 10.30
N MET A 153 -18.14 -0.02 11.59
CA MET A 153 -19.14 0.74 12.33
C MET A 153 -18.63 2.09 12.82
N TRP A 154 -17.33 2.17 13.18
CA TRP A 154 -16.77 3.31 13.88
C TRP A 154 -15.69 4.06 13.12
N THR A 155 -14.85 3.36 12.35
CA THR A 155 -13.69 3.96 11.68
C THR A 155 -13.84 4.06 10.17
N GLY A 156 -14.74 3.28 9.58
CA GLY A 156 -14.87 3.18 8.12
C GLY A 156 -13.66 2.52 7.45
N VAL A 157 -13.83 2.15 6.18
CA VAL A 157 -12.78 1.45 5.39
C VAL A 157 -11.58 2.34 5.08
N ASN A 158 -11.74 3.67 5.21
CA ASN A 158 -10.75 4.68 4.81
C ASN A 158 -10.07 5.38 6.01
N ASP A 159 -10.10 4.80 7.21
CA ASP A 159 -9.41 5.40 8.34
C ASP A 159 -7.89 5.34 8.14
N GLN A 160 -7.27 6.51 7.93
CA GLN A 160 -5.82 6.67 7.79
C GLN A 160 -5.03 6.04 8.94
N TYR A 161 -5.57 6.08 10.16
CA TYR A 161 -4.88 5.52 11.33
C TYR A 161 -4.73 4.00 11.27
N ASN A 162 -5.65 3.31 10.57
CA ASN A 162 -5.52 1.87 10.32
C ASN A 162 -4.39 1.58 9.32
N TRP A 163 -4.17 2.45 8.35
CA TRP A 163 -3.04 2.35 7.42
C TRP A 163 -1.72 2.61 8.12
N TYR A 164 -1.66 3.63 8.97
CA TYR A 164 -0.44 4.03 9.66
C TYR A 164 0.13 2.93 10.56
N GLN A 165 -0.71 2.14 11.25
CA GLN A 165 -0.21 1.01 12.02
C GLN A 165 0.44 -0.07 11.14
N MET A 166 -0.08 -0.32 9.93
CA MET A 166 0.53 -1.27 8.98
C MET A 166 1.84 -0.72 8.41
N PHE A 167 1.90 0.57 8.08
CA PHE A 167 3.13 1.22 7.66
C PHE A 167 4.21 1.23 8.75
N ASN A 168 3.82 1.42 10.01
CA ASN A 168 4.75 1.33 11.14
C ASN A 168 5.33 -0.08 11.28
N ALA A 169 4.52 -1.13 11.07
CA ALA A 169 5.02 -2.50 11.05
C ALA A 169 6.01 -2.76 9.89
N LEU A 170 5.81 -2.13 8.71
CA LEU A 170 6.79 -2.18 7.62
C LEU A 170 8.09 -1.46 8.00
N ILE A 171 8.00 -0.32 8.68
CA ILE A 171 9.18 0.41 9.19
C ILE A 171 9.96 -0.47 10.17
N ASP A 172 9.28 -1.13 11.12
CA ASP A 172 9.91 -2.05 12.07
C ASP A 172 10.57 -3.23 11.36
N TYR A 173 9.90 -3.80 10.38
CA TYR A 173 10.45 -4.90 9.57
C TYR A 173 11.73 -4.46 8.84
N ASN A 174 11.72 -3.30 8.19
CA ASN A 174 12.89 -2.76 7.49
C ASN A 174 14.06 -2.48 8.45
N ARG A 175 13.77 -2.01 9.68
CA ARG A 175 14.78 -1.76 10.71
C ARG A 175 15.39 -3.05 11.29
N ALA A 176 14.55 -4.08 11.43
CA ALA A 176 14.97 -5.39 11.95
C ALA A 176 15.79 -6.21 10.94
N ASN A 177 15.69 -5.87 9.66
CA ASN A 177 16.39 -6.54 8.55
C ASN A 177 17.32 -5.56 7.81
N PRO A 178 18.29 -4.95 8.51
CA PRO A 178 19.26 -4.05 7.90
C PRO A 178 20.28 -4.82 7.06
N LYS A 179 21.11 -4.08 6.34
CA LYS A 179 22.29 -4.61 5.66
C LYS A 179 23.12 -5.50 6.58
N THR A 180 23.36 -6.72 6.17
CA THR A 180 24.51 -7.51 6.64
C THR A 180 25.79 -7.07 5.93
#